data_898c36eaa7e13ae229c7002fd57edea2
#
_entry.id   898c36eaa7e13ae229c7002fd57edea2
#
_cell.length_a   1.000
_cell.length_b   1.000
_cell.length_c   1.000
_cell.angle_alpha   90.00
_cell.angle_beta   90.00
_cell.angle_gamma   90.00
#
_symmetry.space_group_name_H-M   'P 1'
#
loop_
_entity.id
_entity.type
_entity.pdbx_description
1 polymer ?
#
loop_
_entity_poly.entity_id
_entity_poly.type
_entity_poly.pdbx_seq_one_letter_code
_entity_poly.pdbx_strand_id
1 'polypeptide(L)'
;MLNPLQSSLLPPSTQSSTHLRVATYNIHKGVRGMGPTKRLEIHNLSLAVEAFDADIVCLQEVRHFHRAEAKRFSRTDYGPMCWPQQPQADFLAPEGYDVAYRTNATTKDGEHGNALLSRWPMGNIGHHDVSDHRFEQRGFLHVPVFWRGVEIHVIVVHLGLIHASRVRQAEHLAALVIRDLPPDALVVVAGDFNDWNEKLDPVLHTANLKRAGLPKAPNTPTFPSRIPVLALDRVYTRGLTCQSVMVPRGGAWPRMSDHLPLVVELDIDNT
;
A
#
# COMPACT_ATOMS: atom_id res chain seq x y z
N MET A 1 15.54 -10.27 26.55
CA MET A 1 14.73 -9.03 26.59
C MET A 1 13.88 -9.02 25.34
N LEU A 2 12.55 -9.06 25.46
CA LEU A 2 11.63 -9.02 24.32
C LEU A 2 11.78 -7.67 23.62
N ASN A 3 11.85 -7.71 22.28
CA ASN A 3 11.97 -6.52 21.45
C ASN A 3 10.77 -5.59 21.71
N PRO A 4 10.95 -4.30 22.02
CA PRO A 4 9.85 -3.36 22.28
C PRO A 4 8.87 -3.19 21.10
N LEU A 5 9.19 -3.68 19.92
CA LEU A 5 8.29 -3.76 18.77
C LEU A 5 7.18 -4.80 18.94
N GLN A 6 7.46 -5.92 19.62
CA GLN A 6 6.47 -7.02 19.75
C GLN A 6 5.28 -6.66 20.65
N SER A 7 5.44 -5.72 21.58
CA SER A 7 4.33 -5.31 22.48
C SER A 7 3.40 -4.26 21.88
N SER A 8 3.76 -3.65 20.73
CA SER A 8 2.97 -2.62 20.05
C SER A 8 2.40 -3.06 18.69
N LEU A 9 2.68 -4.29 18.28
CA LEU A 9 2.13 -4.90 17.07
C LEU A 9 0.73 -5.45 17.35
N LEU A 10 -0.07 -5.57 16.30
CA LEU A 10 -1.41 -6.15 16.38
C LEU A 10 -1.32 -7.60 16.90
N PRO A 11 -2.26 -8.07 17.73
CA PRO A 11 -2.29 -9.46 18.10
C PRO A 11 -2.53 -10.31 16.84
N PRO A 12 -1.84 -11.44 16.67
CA PRO A 12 -2.10 -12.34 15.56
C PRO A 12 -3.54 -12.86 15.64
N SER A 13 -4.30 -12.73 14.55
CA SER A 13 -5.63 -13.30 14.48
C SER A 13 -5.51 -14.82 14.30
N THR A 14 -5.75 -15.58 15.36
CA THR A 14 -5.72 -17.05 15.37
C THR A 14 -6.98 -17.70 14.77
N GLN A 15 -7.93 -16.91 14.27
CA GLN A 15 -9.12 -17.41 13.57
C GLN A 15 -8.95 -17.22 12.06
N SER A 16 -9.30 -18.22 11.27
CA SER A 16 -9.48 -18.08 9.83
C SER A 16 -10.60 -17.06 9.61
N SER A 17 -10.22 -15.79 9.47
CA SER A 17 -11.18 -14.71 9.23
C SER A 17 -12.05 -15.06 8.02
N THR A 18 -13.36 -14.90 8.16
CA THR A 18 -14.30 -15.01 7.04
C THR A 18 -14.22 -13.79 6.12
N HIS A 19 -13.54 -12.72 6.56
CA HIS A 19 -13.39 -11.45 5.87
C HIS A 19 -12.07 -11.39 5.10
N LEU A 20 -12.09 -10.74 3.95
CA LEU A 20 -10.88 -10.36 3.21
C LEU A 20 -10.18 -9.21 3.93
N ARG A 21 -8.96 -9.44 4.40
CA ARG A 21 -8.17 -8.42 5.09
C ARG A 21 -7.15 -7.78 4.15
N VAL A 22 -7.29 -6.48 3.93
CA VAL A 22 -6.46 -5.70 3.01
C VAL A 22 -5.73 -4.62 3.80
N ALA A 23 -4.42 -4.52 3.61
CA ALA A 23 -3.60 -3.43 4.14
C ALA A 23 -3.04 -2.57 3.01
N THR A 24 -2.93 -1.26 3.25
CA THR A 24 -2.15 -0.35 2.39
C THR A 24 -1.17 0.45 3.21
N TYR A 25 0.06 0.65 2.67
CA TYR A 25 1.11 1.35 3.38
C TYR A 25 2.11 2.00 2.42
N ASN A 26 2.23 3.32 2.47
CA ASN A 26 3.35 4.03 1.87
C ASN A 26 4.56 3.88 2.79
N ILE A 27 5.58 3.11 2.34
CA ILE A 27 6.75 2.73 3.15
C ILE A 27 7.91 3.71 3.08
N HIS A 28 7.73 4.85 2.40
CA HIS A 28 8.74 5.89 2.25
C HIS A 28 10.13 5.32 1.88
N LYS A 29 10.16 4.43 0.88
CA LYS A 29 11.39 3.80 0.33
C LYS A 29 12.18 2.95 1.35
N GLY A 30 11.54 2.53 2.44
CA GLY A 30 12.20 1.74 3.51
C GLY A 30 13.20 2.52 4.36
N VAL A 31 13.21 3.85 4.27
CA VAL A 31 14.12 4.74 4.99
C VAL A 31 13.39 5.92 5.60
N ARG A 32 13.92 6.50 6.67
CA ARG A 32 13.38 7.67 7.31
C ARG A 32 14.45 8.72 7.61
N GLY A 33 14.02 10.00 7.69
CA GLY A 33 14.90 11.14 7.92
C GLY A 33 15.59 11.62 6.64
N MET A 34 16.38 12.68 6.76
CA MET A 34 17.09 13.31 5.66
C MET A 34 18.58 13.46 5.97
N GLY A 35 19.41 13.56 4.93
CA GLY A 35 20.84 13.80 5.06
C GLY A 35 21.52 12.83 6.05
N PRO A 36 22.34 13.32 6.98
CA PRO A 36 23.06 12.49 7.96
C PRO A 36 22.14 11.71 8.91
N THR A 37 20.93 12.20 9.19
CA THR A 37 19.98 11.59 10.12
C THR A 37 19.14 10.50 9.50
N LYS A 38 19.35 10.18 8.21
CA LYS A 38 18.63 9.12 7.51
C LYS A 38 18.91 7.75 8.14
N ARG A 39 17.85 6.99 8.41
CA ARG A 39 17.89 5.65 9.03
C ARG A 39 17.19 4.65 8.13
N LEU A 40 17.67 3.42 8.17
CA LEU A 40 17.07 2.27 7.51
C LEU A 40 15.95 1.73 8.41
N GLU A 41 14.73 1.64 7.86
CA GLU A 41 13.55 1.16 8.58
C GLU A 41 12.98 -0.14 7.97
N ILE A 42 13.56 -0.63 6.88
CA ILE A 42 13.03 -1.78 6.12
C ILE A 42 12.83 -3.03 6.98
N HIS A 43 13.70 -3.28 7.96
CA HIS A 43 13.58 -4.41 8.88
C HIS A 43 12.41 -4.25 9.85
N ASN A 44 12.16 -3.02 10.33
CA ASN A 44 10.98 -2.71 11.15
C ASN A 44 9.69 -2.80 10.32
N LEU A 45 9.77 -2.40 9.05
CA LEU A 45 8.65 -2.50 8.11
C LEU A 45 8.30 -3.96 7.79
N SER A 46 9.28 -4.87 7.71
CA SER A 46 9.02 -6.31 7.53
C SER A 46 8.19 -6.87 8.71
N LEU A 47 8.60 -6.56 9.95
CA LEU A 47 7.83 -6.93 11.13
C LEU A 47 6.42 -6.29 11.16
N ALA A 48 6.31 -5.08 10.65
CA ALA A 48 5.03 -4.40 10.55
C ALA A 48 4.09 -5.08 9.53
N VAL A 49 4.63 -5.49 8.37
CA VAL A 49 3.86 -6.21 7.33
C VAL A 49 3.38 -7.56 7.85
N GLU A 50 4.23 -8.32 8.54
CA GLU A 50 3.82 -9.57 9.20
C GLU A 50 2.69 -9.33 10.22
N ALA A 51 2.79 -8.24 11.00
CA ALA A 51 1.80 -7.92 12.03
C ALA A 51 0.43 -7.50 11.47
N PHE A 52 0.33 -7.11 10.20
CA PHE A 52 -0.98 -6.87 9.57
C PHE A 52 -1.81 -8.14 9.49
N ASP A 53 -1.17 -9.31 9.37
CA ASP A 53 -1.84 -10.60 9.11
C ASP A 53 -2.90 -10.46 8.01
N ALA A 54 -2.56 -9.69 6.96
CA ALA A 54 -3.48 -9.33 5.89
C ALA A 54 -3.42 -10.35 4.75
N ASP A 55 -4.54 -10.60 4.10
CA ASP A 55 -4.59 -11.43 2.89
C ASP A 55 -3.86 -10.77 1.72
N ILE A 56 -3.97 -9.44 1.65
CA ILE A 56 -3.40 -8.59 0.60
C ILE A 56 -2.75 -7.36 1.22
N VAL A 57 -1.50 -7.06 0.83
CA VAL A 57 -0.78 -5.86 1.26
C VAL A 57 -0.38 -5.03 0.03
N CYS A 58 -0.90 -3.81 -0.04
CA CYS A 58 -0.63 -2.84 -1.10
C CYS A 58 0.42 -1.84 -0.61
N LEU A 59 1.61 -1.84 -1.23
CA LEU A 59 2.72 -1.01 -0.80
C LEU A 59 3.05 0.06 -1.85
N GLN A 60 3.36 1.28 -1.38
CA GLN A 60 3.79 2.39 -2.21
C GLN A 60 5.21 2.81 -1.84
N GLU A 61 5.90 3.46 -2.78
CA GLU A 61 7.30 3.87 -2.68
C GLU A 61 8.28 2.71 -2.40
N VAL A 62 7.98 1.54 -2.93
CA VAL A 62 8.83 0.35 -2.78
C VAL A 62 10.00 0.42 -3.76
N ARG A 63 11.24 0.21 -3.29
CA ARG A 63 12.43 0.15 -4.13
C ARG A 63 12.72 -1.26 -4.62
N HIS A 64 12.95 -1.41 -5.92
CA HIS A 64 13.51 -2.65 -6.44
C HIS A 64 15.01 -2.72 -6.10
N PHE A 65 15.75 -1.66 -6.42
CA PHE A 65 17.11 -1.48 -5.93
C PHE A 65 17.44 0.02 -5.78
N HIS A 66 18.54 0.35 -5.02
CA HIS A 66 19.04 1.70 -4.92
C HIS A 66 20.50 1.73 -4.48
N ARG A 67 21.43 2.05 -5.42
CA ARG A 67 22.88 1.96 -5.20
C ARG A 67 23.39 2.81 -4.05
N ALA A 68 22.98 4.08 -4.00
CA ALA A 68 23.47 5.00 -2.97
C ALA A 68 23.03 4.57 -1.56
N GLU A 69 21.80 4.06 -1.38
CA GLU A 69 21.34 3.57 -0.10
C GLU A 69 21.97 2.22 0.28
N ALA A 70 22.14 1.31 -0.66
CA ALA A 70 22.85 0.05 -0.44
C ALA A 70 24.29 0.28 0.02
N LYS A 71 24.99 1.28 -0.58
CA LYS A 71 26.32 1.69 -0.13
C LYS A 71 26.30 2.32 1.25
N ARG A 72 25.34 3.21 1.51
CA ARG A 72 25.20 3.93 2.79
C ARG A 72 24.91 2.99 3.96
N PHE A 73 24.01 2.02 3.76
CA PHE A 73 23.58 1.05 4.76
C PHE A 73 24.24 -0.31 4.50
N SER A 74 25.55 -0.30 4.23
CA SER A 74 26.33 -1.49 3.93
C SER A 74 26.39 -2.45 5.12
N ARG A 75 26.64 -3.73 4.83
CA ARG A 75 26.82 -4.76 5.87
C ARG A 75 27.99 -4.49 6.80
N THR A 76 29.03 -3.80 6.32
CA THR A 76 30.20 -3.43 7.12
C THR A 76 29.82 -2.57 8.31
N ASP A 77 28.90 -1.63 8.10
CA ASP A 77 28.52 -0.64 9.14
C ASP A 77 27.29 -1.05 9.94
N TYR A 78 26.40 -1.86 9.35
CA TYR A 78 25.08 -2.18 9.92
C TYR A 78 24.88 -3.67 10.23
N GLY A 79 25.83 -4.54 9.90
CA GLY A 79 25.75 -5.99 10.16
C GLY A 79 24.49 -6.62 9.51
N PRO A 80 23.73 -7.43 10.25
CA PRO A 80 22.51 -8.06 9.71
C PRO A 80 21.38 -7.06 9.42
N MET A 81 21.39 -5.87 10.02
CA MET A 81 20.38 -4.81 9.80
C MET A 81 20.75 -3.88 8.64
N CYS A 82 21.59 -4.34 7.71
CA CYS A 82 21.99 -3.61 6.52
C CYS A 82 20.87 -3.55 5.46
N TRP A 83 21.13 -2.80 4.37
CA TRP A 83 20.26 -2.79 3.19
C TRP A 83 20.07 -4.22 2.66
N PRO A 84 18.82 -4.67 2.41
CA PRO A 84 18.56 -6.01 1.87
C PRO A 84 19.22 -6.23 0.51
N GLN A 85 19.69 -7.46 0.26
CA GLN A 85 20.27 -7.83 -1.04
C GLN A 85 19.21 -8.11 -2.10
N GLN A 86 18.02 -8.52 -1.68
CA GLN A 86 16.85 -8.73 -2.52
C GLN A 86 16.03 -7.43 -2.65
N PRO A 87 15.16 -7.32 -3.66
CA PRO A 87 14.21 -6.21 -3.79
C PRO A 87 13.39 -6.02 -2.51
N GLN A 88 13.02 -4.78 -2.21
CA GLN A 88 12.27 -4.50 -0.96
C GLN A 88 10.93 -5.23 -0.90
N ALA A 89 10.22 -5.41 -2.04
CA ALA A 89 8.97 -6.14 -2.06
C ALA A 89 9.15 -7.58 -1.57
N ASP A 90 10.18 -8.28 -2.09
CA ASP A 90 10.49 -9.66 -1.71
C ASP A 90 10.97 -9.76 -0.24
N PHE A 91 11.72 -8.75 0.21
CA PHE A 91 12.18 -8.69 1.61
C PHE A 91 11.04 -8.46 2.61
N LEU A 92 10.02 -7.72 2.21
CA LEU A 92 8.87 -7.38 3.04
C LEU A 92 7.79 -8.47 3.03
N ALA A 93 7.81 -9.36 2.04
CA ALA A 93 6.79 -10.41 1.90
C ALA A 93 6.91 -11.43 3.04
N PRO A 94 5.83 -11.69 3.80
CA PRO A 94 5.79 -12.80 4.74
C PRO A 94 5.99 -14.15 4.03
N GLU A 95 6.42 -15.16 4.77
CA GLU A 95 6.60 -16.50 4.21
C GLU A 95 5.29 -17.01 3.57
N GLY A 96 5.40 -17.55 2.35
CA GLY A 96 4.27 -18.07 1.59
C GLY A 96 3.44 -17.04 0.84
N TYR A 97 3.84 -15.77 0.83
CA TYR A 97 3.17 -14.74 0.02
C TYR A 97 3.77 -14.67 -1.38
N ASP A 98 2.90 -14.53 -2.37
CA ASP A 98 3.27 -14.12 -3.72
C ASP A 98 3.55 -12.62 -3.78
N VAL A 99 4.46 -12.19 -4.68
CA VAL A 99 4.91 -10.81 -4.83
C VAL A 99 4.68 -10.32 -6.26
N ALA A 100 3.99 -9.20 -6.41
CA ALA A 100 3.92 -8.43 -7.64
C ALA A 100 4.54 -7.04 -7.43
N TYR A 101 5.38 -6.61 -8.36
CA TYR A 101 6.02 -5.29 -8.33
C TYR A 101 6.02 -4.66 -9.72
N ARG A 102 5.83 -3.35 -9.80
CA ARG A 102 6.05 -2.56 -11.02
C ARG A 102 6.69 -1.22 -10.69
N THR A 103 7.73 -0.89 -11.45
CA THR A 103 8.44 0.39 -11.36
C THR A 103 7.54 1.50 -11.89
N ASN A 104 7.37 2.56 -11.10
CA ASN A 104 6.72 3.79 -11.53
C ASN A 104 7.75 4.85 -11.94
N ALA A 105 8.86 4.95 -11.20
CA ALA A 105 9.87 5.98 -11.42
C ALA A 105 11.29 5.42 -11.37
N THR A 106 12.09 5.85 -12.33
CA THR A 106 13.52 5.53 -12.43
C THR A 106 14.36 6.77 -12.15
N THR A 107 15.40 6.61 -11.34
CA THR A 107 16.37 7.65 -10.99
C THR A 107 17.79 7.19 -11.34
N LYS A 108 18.78 8.08 -11.27
CA LYS A 108 20.19 7.71 -11.50
C LYS A 108 20.74 6.63 -10.56
N ASP A 109 20.19 6.53 -9.34
CA ASP A 109 20.66 5.62 -8.29
C ASP A 109 19.81 4.36 -8.14
N GLY A 110 18.65 4.29 -8.78
CA GLY A 110 17.76 3.16 -8.68
C GLY A 110 16.33 3.49 -9.10
N GLU A 111 15.40 2.64 -8.74
CA GLU A 111 14.00 2.76 -9.12
C GLU A 111 13.07 2.49 -7.93
N HIS A 112 11.84 2.98 -8.02
CA HIS A 112 10.80 2.69 -7.05
C HIS A 112 9.42 2.64 -7.72
N GLY A 113 8.51 1.95 -7.07
CA GLY A 113 7.17 1.74 -7.61
C GLY A 113 6.18 1.24 -6.57
N ASN A 114 5.17 0.54 -7.07
CA ASN A 114 4.14 -0.10 -6.28
C ASN A 114 4.40 -1.60 -6.19
N ALA A 115 4.07 -2.18 -5.03
CA ALA A 115 4.07 -3.63 -4.84
C ALA A 115 2.75 -4.12 -4.25
N LEU A 116 2.44 -5.37 -4.53
CA LEU A 116 1.34 -6.12 -3.94
C LEU A 116 1.90 -7.43 -3.41
N LEU A 117 1.63 -7.72 -2.15
CA LEU A 117 1.95 -9.00 -1.52
C LEU A 117 0.63 -9.70 -1.25
N SER A 118 0.54 -10.99 -1.58
CA SER A 118 -0.70 -11.75 -1.42
C SER A 118 -0.45 -13.13 -0.83
N ARG A 119 -1.26 -13.48 0.16
CA ARG A 119 -1.36 -14.84 0.70
C ARG A 119 -2.03 -15.79 -0.30
N TRP A 120 -2.70 -15.26 -1.32
CA TRP A 120 -3.51 -15.97 -2.28
C TRP A 120 -2.89 -15.90 -3.67
N PRO A 121 -3.13 -16.92 -4.53
CA PRO A 121 -2.60 -16.93 -5.88
C PRO A 121 -2.98 -15.68 -6.67
N MET A 122 -2.05 -15.20 -7.48
CA MET A 122 -2.22 -14.05 -8.36
C MET A 122 -2.42 -14.44 -9.82
N GLY A 123 -3.18 -13.64 -10.56
CA GLY A 123 -3.28 -13.70 -12.01
C GLY A 123 -2.22 -12.85 -12.70
N ASN A 124 -2.50 -12.44 -13.94
CA ASN A 124 -1.59 -11.63 -14.75
C ASN A 124 -1.39 -10.25 -14.15
N ILE A 125 -0.12 -9.85 -14.02
CA ILE A 125 0.27 -8.55 -13.46
C ILE A 125 0.23 -7.47 -14.54
N GLY A 126 -0.73 -6.56 -14.44
CA GLY A 126 -0.85 -5.37 -15.27
C GLY A 126 -0.09 -4.16 -14.72
N HIS A 127 0.35 -3.27 -15.61
CA HIS A 127 0.89 -1.97 -15.26
C HIS A 127 0.30 -0.91 -16.19
N HIS A 128 -0.24 0.16 -15.61
CA HIS A 128 -0.81 1.28 -16.35
C HIS A 128 -0.05 2.55 -16.00
N ASP A 129 0.72 3.06 -16.95
CA ASP A 129 1.41 4.36 -16.79
C ASP A 129 0.35 5.48 -16.81
N VAL A 130 0.34 6.26 -15.74
CA VAL A 130 -0.56 7.41 -15.56
C VAL A 130 0.23 8.67 -15.23
N SER A 131 1.49 8.70 -15.65
CA SER A 131 2.36 9.87 -15.53
C SER A 131 1.77 11.03 -16.31
N ASP A 132 1.48 12.13 -15.64
CA ASP A 132 0.91 13.33 -16.24
C ASP A 132 1.99 14.29 -16.76
N HIS A 133 3.18 14.22 -16.17
CA HIS A 133 4.34 14.99 -16.57
C HIS A 133 5.66 14.33 -16.18
N ARG A 134 6.74 14.68 -16.88
CA ARG A 134 8.05 14.02 -16.76
C ARG A 134 8.71 14.06 -15.37
N PHE A 135 8.28 14.95 -14.50
CA PHE A 135 8.88 15.12 -13.16
C PHE A 135 8.21 14.27 -12.08
N GLU A 136 7.04 13.71 -12.37
CA GLU A 136 6.29 12.90 -11.42
C GLU A 136 5.72 11.67 -12.13
N GLN A 137 6.52 10.62 -12.17
CA GLN A 137 6.14 9.36 -12.78
C GLN A 137 5.23 8.58 -11.82
N ARG A 138 4.07 8.13 -12.34
CA ARG A 138 3.06 7.39 -11.61
C ARG A 138 2.52 6.22 -12.44
N GLY A 139 2.15 5.15 -11.78
CA GLY A 139 1.55 3.98 -12.42
C GLY A 139 0.61 3.24 -11.49
N PHE A 140 -0.36 2.55 -12.05
CA PHE A 140 -1.19 1.60 -11.32
C PHE A 140 -0.62 0.20 -11.50
N LEU A 141 -0.49 -0.53 -10.40
CA LEU A 141 -0.23 -1.96 -10.40
C LEU A 141 -1.57 -2.68 -10.26
N HIS A 142 -1.98 -3.40 -11.30
CA HIS A 142 -3.25 -4.13 -11.33
C HIS A 142 -2.97 -5.64 -11.31
N VAL A 143 -3.54 -6.34 -10.32
CA VAL A 143 -3.32 -7.78 -10.12
C VAL A 143 -4.65 -8.44 -9.73
N PRO A 144 -5.16 -9.38 -10.51
CA PRO A 144 -6.21 -10.29 -10.05
C PRO A 144 -5.67 -11.19 -8.93
N VAL A 145 -6.40 -11.33 -7.83
CA VAL A 145 -6.08 -12.21 -6.70
C VAL A 145 -7.23 -13.18 -6.50
N PHE A 146 -6.94 -14.48 -6.35
CA PHE A 146 -7.94 -15.52 -6.20
C PHE A 146 -8.18 -15.87 -4.73
N TRP A 147 -8.90 -14.99 -4.03
CA TRP A 147 -9.23 -15.17 -2.62
C TRP A 147 -10.29 -16.24 -2.44
N ARG A 148 -9.91 -17.37 -1.83
CA ARG A 148 -10.80 -18.55 -1.64
C ARG A 148 -11.54 -19.00 -2.92
N GLY A 149 -10.87 -18.87 -4.08
CA GLY A 149 -11.44 -19.23 -5.38
C GLY A 149 -12.29 -18.11 -6.01
N VAL A 150 -12.47 -16.97 -5.36
CA VAL A 150 -13.16 -15.80 -5.91
C VAL A 150 -12.13 -14.83 -6.45
N GLU A 151 -12.30 -14.40 -7.71
CA GLU A 151 -11.41 -13.41 -8.33
C GLU A 151 -11.72 -12.00 -7.84
N ILE A 152 -10.71 -11.31 -7.35
CA ILE A 152 -10.78 -9.91 -6.90
C ILE A 152 -9.70 -9.13 -7.65
N HIS A 153 -10.09 -8.10 -8.38
CA HIS A 153 -9.16 -7.20 -9.05
C HIS A 153 -8.60 -6.18 -8.05
N VAL A 154 -7.31 -6.29 -7.73
CA VAL A 154 -6.63 -5.38 -6.82
C VAL A 154 -5.79 -4.40 -7.62
N ILE A 155 -6.00 -3.10 -7.39
CA ILE A 155 -5.26 -2.01 -8.03
C ILE A 155 -4.54 -1.21 -6.97
N VAL A 156 -3.20 -1.24 -7.00
CA VAL A 156 -2.36 -0.44 -6.10
C VAL A 156 -2.06 0.90 -6.76
N VAL A 157 -2.34 1.99 -6.06
CA VAL A 157 -2.16 3.35 -6.56
C VAL A 157 -1.23 4.18 -5.67
N HIS A 158 -0.53 5.12 -6.28
CA HIS A 158 0.15 6.24 -5.62
C HIS A 158 0.00 7.45 -6.53
N LEU A 159 -0.97 8.32 -6.22
CA LEU A 159 -1.32 9.45 -7.07
C LEU A 159 -0.36 10.63 -6.89
N GLY A 160 -0.41 11.55 -7.84
CA GLY A 160 0.46 12.71 -7.88
C GLY A 160 0.15 13.77 -6.82
N LEU A 161 1.15 14.62 -6.54
CA LEU A 161 1.03 15.72 -5.57
C LEU A 161 0.25 16.92 -6.12
N ILE A 162 0.18 17.08 -7.45
CA ILE A 162 -0.54 18.17 -8.11
C ILE A 162 -2.01 17.81 -8.24
N HIS A 163 -2.92 18.66 -7.74
CA HIS A 163 -4.35 18.39 -7.74
C HIS A 163 -4.92 18.05 -9.12
N ALA A 164 -4.59 18.84 -10.16
CA ALA A 164 -5.07 18.60 -11.51
C ALA A 164 -4.58 17.25 -12.07
N SER A 165 -3.34 16.85 -11.77
CA SER A 165 -2.80 15.53 -12.14
C SER A 165 -3.54 14.41 -11.42
N ARG A 166 -3.82 14.56 -10.11
CA ARG A 166 -4.60 13.57 -9.36
C ARG A 166 -6.00 13.36 -9.92
N VAL A 167 -6.68 14.44 -10.31
CA VAL A 167 -8.02 14.32 -10.91
C VAL A 167 -7.95 13.52 -12.20
N ARG A 168 -7.02 13.84 -13.12
CA ARG A 168 -6.84 13.06 -14.36
C ARG A 168 -6.47 11.60 -14.10
N GLN A 169 -5.61 11.35 -13.11
CA GLN A 169 -5.25 10.00 -12.72
C GLN A 169 -6.44 9.22 -12.12
N ALA A 170 -7.28 9.88 -11.31
CA ALA A 170 -8.52 9.27 -10.82
C ALA A 170 -9.55 9.01 -11.94
N GLU A 171 -9.65 9.90 -12.93
CA GLU A 171 -10.45 9.69 -14.15
C GLU A 171 -9.94 8.50 -14.96
N HIS A 172 -8.60 8.36 -15.12
CA HIS A 172 -7.97 7.21 -15.75
C HIS A 172 -8.28 5.91 -14.99
N LEU A 173 -8.22 5.93 -13.66
CA LEU A 173 -8.56 4.78 -12.83
C LEU A 173 -10.02 4.37 -12.99
N ALA A 174 -10.95 5.33 -12.94
CA ALA A 174 -12.37 5.08 -13.16
C ALA A 174 -12.63 4.52 -14.56
N ALA A 175 -12.02 5.11 -15.59
CA ALA A 175 -12.13 4.65 -16.97
C ALA A 175 -11.58 3.23 -17.15
N LEU A 176 -10.44 2.89 -16.54
CA LEU A 176 -9.86 1.54 -16.53
C LEU A 176 -10.85 0.53 -15.95
N VAL A 177 -11.40 0.83 -14.77
CA VAL A 177 -12.34 -0.08 -14.07
C VAL A 177 -13.63 -0.27 -14.89
N ILE A 178 -14.12 0.77 -15.56
CA ILE A 178 -15.35 0.70 -16.39
C ILE A 178 -15.08 -0.06 -17.69
N ARG A 179 -13.94 0.18 -18.35
CA ARG A 179 -13.65 -0.35 -19.68
C ARG A 179 -13.13 -1.78 -19.65
N ASP A 180 -12.23 -2.09 -18.70
CA ASP A 180 -11.40 -3.30 -18.73
C ASP A 180 -11.92 -4.40 -17.79
N LEU A 181 -12.80 -4.07 -16.84
CA LEU A 181 -13.33 -5.03 -15.87
C LEU A 181 -14.82 -5.28 -16.06
N PRO A 182 -15.29 -6.53 -15.89
CA PRO A 182 -16.71 -6.84 -15.88
C PRO A 182 -17.50 -5.94 -14.91
N PRO A 183 -18.76 -5.57 -15.23
CA PRO A 183 -19.55 -4.67 -14.36
C PRO A 183 -19.77 -5.23 -12.94
N ASP A 184 -19.82 -6.53 -12.79
CA ASP A 184 -20.00 -7.28 -11.54
C ASP A 184 -18.68 -7.72 -10.88
N ALA A 185 -17.52 -7.42 -11.50
CA ALA A 185 -16.22 -7.78 -10.93
C ALA A 185 -16.01 -7.12 -9.56
N LEU A 186 -15.49 -7.91 -8.62
CA LEU A 186 -15.04 -7.43 -7.33
C LEU A 186 -13.75 -6.64 -7.49
N VAL A 187 -13.71 -5.42 -6.98
CA VAL A 187 -12.57 -4.53 -7.13
C VAL A 187 -12.15 -3.95 -5.78
N VAL A 188 -10.85 -3.95 -5.53
CA VAL A 188 -10.19 -3.24 -4.44
C VAL A 188 -9.17 -2.29 -5.04
N VAL A 189 -9.30 -1.01 -4.79
CA VAL A 189 -8.27 0.00 -5.10
C VAL A 189 -7.69 0.50 -3.80
N ALA A 190 -6.39 0.32 -3.59
CA ALA A 190 -5.74 0.69 -2.34
C ALA A 190 -4.44 1.46 -2.58
N GLY A 191 -4.15 2.44 -1.75
CA GLY A 191 -2.90 3.19 -1.87
C GLY A 191 -2.95 4.59 -1.28
N ASP A 192 -1.90 5.35 -1.62
CA ASP A 192 -1.76 6.76 -1.30
C ASP A 192 -2.39 7.61 -2.43
N PHE A 193 -3.52 8.20 -2.13
CA PHE A 193 -4.26 9.04 -3.08
C PHE A 193 -3.77 10.50 -3.10
N ASN A 194 -2.94 10.91 -2.14
CA ASN A 194 -2.47 12.28 -1.99
C ASN A 194 -3.60 13.34 -2.04
N ASP A 195 -4.84 12.94 -1.73
CA ASP A 195 -6.03 13.78 -1.87
C ASP A 195 -6.32 14.57 -0.58
N TRP A 196 -5.58 15.63 -0.40
CA TRP A 196 -5.61 16.53 0.76
C TRP A 196 -6.98 17.16 1.03
N ASN A 197 -7.78 17.33 -0.03
CA ASN A 197 -9.06 18.04 0.02
C ASN A 197 -10.27 17.10 -0.14
N GLU A 198 -10.06 15.79 -0.19
CA GLU A 198 -11.10 14.76 -0.33
C GLU A 198 -12.04 14.97 -1.53
N LYS A 199 -11.46 15.35 -2.70
CA LYS A 199 -12.23 15.70 -3.90
C LYS A 199 -12.33 14.59 -4.94
N LEU A 200 -11.68 13.44 -4.73
CA LEU A 200 -11.64 12.35 -5.70
C LEU A 200 -12.84 11.39 -5.61
N ASP A 201 -13.54 11.35 -4.47
CA ASP A 201 -14.69 10.45 -4.28
C ASP A 201 -15.74 10.55 -5.40
N PRO A 202 -16.18 11.73 -5.85
CA PRO A 202 -17.17 11.82 -6.93
C PRO A 202 -16.68 11.22 -8.25
N VAL A 203 -15.39 11.34 -8.57
CA VAL A 203 -14.78 10.77 -9.77
C VAL A 203 -14.79 9.25 -9.70
N LEU A 204 -14.36 8.68 -8.57
CA LEU A 204 -14.27 7.23 -8.35
C LEU A 204 -15.66 6.58 -8.26
N HIS A 205 -16.66 7.29 -7.75
CA HIS A 205 -18.05 6.84 -7.72
C HIS A 205 -18.62 6.59 -9.13
N THR A 206 -18.12 7.25 -10.19
CA THR A 206 -18.54 6.97 -11.57
C THR A 206 -18.27 5.53 -12.01
N ALA A 207 -17.28 4.88 -11.41
CA ALA A 207 -16.93 3.48 -11.60
C ALA A 207 -17.52 2.55 -10.50
N ASN A 208 -18.51 3.02 -9.73
CA ASN A 208 -19.08 2.33 -8.57
C ASN A 208 -18.03 1.98 -7.48
N LEU A 209 -16.90 2.68 -7.45
CA LEU A 209 -15.90 2.54 -6.40
C LEU A 209 -16.32 3.35 -5.18
N LYS A 210 -16.62 2.68 -4.09
CA LYS A 210 -17.02 3.29 -2.82
C LYS A 210 -15.85 3.26 -1.83
N ARG A 211 -15.61 4.35 -1.14
CA ARG A 211 -14.58 4.41 -0.11
C ARG A 211 -14.91 3.46 1.03
N ALA A 212 -13.97 2.56 1.35
CA ALA A 212 -14.06 1.71 2.51
C ALA A 212 -13.94 2.56 3.79
N GLY A 213 -14.96 2.51 4.62
CA GLY A 213 -15.04 3.28 5.85
C GLY A 213 -16.27 2.89 6.64
N LEU A 214 -16.24 3.16 7.95
CA LEU A 214 -17.41 2.95 8.80
C LEU A 214 -18.31 4.18 8.74
N PRO A 215 -19.65 4.03 8.80
CA PRO A 215 -20.59 5.14 8.70
C PRO A 215 -20.34 6.27 9.70
N LYS A 216 -19.82 5.95 10.90
CA LYS A 216 -19.51 6.93 11.97
C LYS A 216 -18.06 7.42 11.98
N ALA A 217 -17.17 6.86 11.13
CA ALA A 217 -15.77 7.21 11.04
C ALA A 217 -15.30 7.08 9.58
N PRO A 218 -15.83 7.91 8.66
CA PRO A 218 -15.52 7.78 7.24
C PRO A 218 -14.06 8.12 6.91
N ASN A 219 -13.43 8.96 7.74
CA ASN A 219 -12.07 9.44 7.53
C ASN A 219 -11.15 8.95 8.63
N THR A 220 -10.13 8.21 8.24
CA THR A 220 -9.13 7.70 9.17
C THR A 220 -7.76 8.28 8.79
N PRO A 221 -7.29 9.35 9.48
CA PRO A 221 -6.04 10.01 9.15
C PRO A 221 -4.83 9.08 9.30
N THR A 222 -3.94 9.11 8.29
CA THR A 222 -2.71 8.33 8.21
C THR A 222 -1.45 9.18 8.11
N PHE A 223 -1.58 10.47 7.72
CA PHE A 223 -0.47 11.39 7.47
C PHE A 223 -0.63 12.70 8.25
N PRO A 224 0.47 13.30 8.74
CA PRO A 224 1.78 12.68 8.92
C PRO A 224 1.77 11.68 10.10
N SER A 225 2.56 10.62 10.03
CA SER A 225 2.49 9.49 10.97
C SER A 225 2.58 9.86 12.46
N ARG A 226 3.25 10.95 12.82
CA ARG A 226 3.40 11.39 14.22
C ARG A 226 2.16 12.08 14.78
N ILE A 227 1.50 12.88 13.94
CA ILE A 227 0.27 13.62 14.29
C ILE A 227 -0.65 13.51 13.07
N PRO A 228 -1.35 12.37 12.90
CA PRO A 228 -2.14 12.13 11.71
C PRO A 228 -3.38 13.02 11.67
N VAL A 229 -3.45 13.86 10.64
CA VAL A 229 -4.54 14.82 10.41
C VAL A 229 -5.14 14.68 9.00
N LEU A 230 -4.45 14.02 8.06
CA LEU A 230 -4.87 13.82 6.68
C LEU A 230 -5.08 12.34 6.38
N ALA A 231 -6.21 11.99 5.76
CA ALA A 231 -6.54 10.66 5.29
C ALA A 231 -6.10 10.49 3.83
N LEU A 232 -4.78 10.39 3.60
CA LEU A 232 -4.19 10.26 2.27
C LEU A 232 -4.23 8.82 1.75
N ASP A 233 -4.03 7.86 2.64
CA ASP A 233 -4.11 6.44 2.32
C ASP A 233 -5.56 5.99 2.41
N ARG A 234 -6.05 5.33 1.35
CA ARG A 234 -7.46 4.95 1.23
C ARG A 234 -7.60 3.58 0.58
N VAL A 235 -8.73 2.97 0.83
CA VAL A 235 -9.22 1.79 0.12
C VAL A 235 -10.59 2.14 -0.47
N TYR A 236 -10.78 1.82 -1.76
CA TYR A 236 -12.07 1.89 -2.44
C TYR A 236 -12.45 0.49 -2.90
N THR A 237 -13.74 0.19 -2.87
CA THR A 237 -14.26 -1.15 -3.21
C THR A 237 -15.43 -1.06 -4.19
N ARG A 238 -15.58 -2.10 -4.99
CA ARG A 238 -16.79 -2.41 -5.76
C ARG A 238 -17.18 -3.86 -5.49
N GLY A 239 -18.44 -4.11 -5.10
CA GLY A 239 -18.95 -5.43 -4.75
C GLY A 239 -18.43 -5.98 -3.40
N LEU A 240 -17.85 -5.11 -2.55
CA LEU A 240 -17.36 -5.47 -1.22
C LEU A 240 -17.74 -4.38 -0.21
N THR A 241 -18.22 -4.79 0.96
CA THR A 241 -18.58 -3.92 2.08
C THR A 241 -17.53 -3.94 3.18
N CYS A 242 -17.16 -2.76 3.68
CA CYS A 242 -16.20 -2.60 4.77
C CYS A 242 -16.83 -2.92 6.13
N GLN A 243 -16.23 -3.86 6.87
CA GLN A 243 -16.65 -4.28 8.20
C GLN A 243 -15.82 -3.62 9.29
N SER A 244 -14.53 -3.44 9.06
CA SER A 244 -13.65 -2.78 10.02
C SER A 244 -12.58 -1.94 9.32
N VAL A 245 -12.14 -0.88 10.00
CA VAL A 245 -11.03 -0.02 9.58
C VAL A 245 -10.12 0.21 10.76
N MET A 246 -8.81 -0.03 10.56
CA MET A 246 -7.81 0.15 11.59
C MET A 246 -6.62 0.91 11.05
N VAL A 247 -6.15 1.90 11.82
CA VAL A 247 -4.87 2.58 11.63
C VAL A 247 -4.06 2.39 12.90
N PRO A 248 -3.00 1.54 12.86
CA PRO A 248 -2.11 1.37 14.01
C PRO A 248 -1.45 2.68 14.41
N ARG A 249 -1.45 2.98 15.69
CA ARG A 249 -0.93 4.25 16.23
C ARG A 249 -0.04 4.02 17.45
N GLY A 250 0.82 4.99 17.73
CA GLY A 250 1.72 4.92 18.90
C GLY A 250 2.91 3.96 18.71
N GLY A 251 3.65 3.68 19.77
CA GLY A 251 4.79 2.76 19.76
C GLY A 251 5.83 3.07 18.68
N ALA A 252 6.11 2.09 17.82
CA ALA A 252 7.08 2.18 16.73
C ALA A 252 6.48 2.77 15.43
N TRP A 253 5.16 2.69 15.24
CA TRP A 253 4.49 3.08 14.00
C TRP A 253 4.89 4.46 13.47
N PRO A 254 4.86 5.53 14.28
CA PRO A 254 5.23 6.87 13.81
C PRO A 254 6.72 7.03 13.46
N ARG A 255 7.54 5.99 13.62
CA ARG A 255 8.99 6.04 13.36
C ARG A 255 9.42 5.26 12.12
N MET A 256 8.55 4.40 11.56
CA MET A 256 8.88 3.54 10.43
C MET A 256 8.69 4.23 9.07
N SER A 257 7.63 5.01 8.91
CA SER A 257 7.35 5.82 7.71
C SER A 257 6.79 7.18 8.13
N ASP A 258 6.66 8.12 7.20
CA ASP A 258 5.91 9.37 7.38
C ASP A 258 4.39 9.19 7.21
N HIS A 259 3.94 8.04 6.69
CA HIS A 259 2.56 7.55 6.74
C HIS A 259 2.35 6.52 7.85
N LEU A 260 1.10 6.33 8.27
CA LEU A 260 0.63 5.16 9.01
C LEU A 260 -0.06 4.19 8.06
N PRO A 261 0.01 2.88 8.31
CA PRO A 261 -0.72 1.92 7.49
C PRO A 261 -2.23 2.01 7.75
N LEU A 262 -3.01 1.67 6.72
CA LEU A 262 -4.46 1.50 6.81
C LEU A 262 -4.78 0.03 6.57
N VAL A 263 -5.51 -0.60 7.48
CA VAL A 263 -5.97 -2.00 7.37
C VAL A 263 -7.49 -2.02 7.38
N VAL A 264 -8.10 -2.73 6.45
CA VAL A 264 -9.56 -2.90 6.35
C VAL A 264 -9.94 -4.38 6.28
N GLU A 265 -11.09 -4.73 6.82
CA GLU A 265 -11.73 -6.03 6.63
C GLU A 265 -12.97 -5.85 5.76
N LEU A 266 -13.09 -6.68 4.74
CA LEU A 266 -14.10 -6.57 3.68
C LEU A 266 -14.89 -7.87 3.56
N ASP A 267 -16.20 -7.75 3.36
CA ASP A 267 -17.06 -8.84 2.96
C ASP A 267 -17.50 -8.68 1.51
N ILE A 268 -17.70 -9.80 0.81
CA ILE A 268 -18.38 -9.79 -0.48
C ILE A 268 -19.83 -9.43 -0.26
N ASP A 269 -20.33 -8.47 -1.04
CA ASP A 269 -21.74 -8.07 -0.97
C ASP A 269 -22.63 -9.27 -1.34
N ASN A 270 -23.54 -9.64 -0.45
CA ASN A 270 -24.56 -10.63 -0.78
C ASN A 270 -25.53 -9.99 -1.78
N THR A 271 -25.43 -10.39 -3.05
CA THR A 271 -26.41 -10.05 -4.11
C THR A 271 -27.72 -10.80 -3.93
#